data_b95b56e72218d969bc91f0926b1d6b26
#
_entry.id   b95b56e72218d969bc91f0926b1d6b26
#
_cell.length_a   1.000
_cell.length_b   1.000
_cell.length_c   1.000
_cell.angle_alpha   90.00
_cell.angle_beta   90.00
_cell.angle_gamma   90.00
#
_symmetry.space_group_name_H-M   'P 1'
#
loop_
_entity.id
_entity.type
_entity.pdbx_description
1 polymer ?
#
loop_
_entity_poly.entity_id
_entity_poly.type
_entity_poly.pdbx_seq_one_letter_code
_entity_poly.pdbx_strand_id
1 'polypeptide(L)'
;RDYYASRGLGDVYKRQNQAIPVGFFMTPRDRIVCFKTTDYVEDIQEIMTKKRFRDFPIEDENGNYVGTISRRNLLRSGRKKVILVDHNEKNQAVNGIEDTEILEIIDHHRLGPIQTITPVFFRNQPLGCTGTIIYKMYQEAGINIEPVIAGLMCSAIISDTLIFKSPTCTPDDIEAAMELADIAGIDPEVYGRQMFGAGSNLDAVSYTHLRAHETRSNLV
;
A
#
# COMPACT_ATOMS: atom_id res chain seq x y z
N ARG A 1 -51.08 -42.66 15.94
CA ARG A 1 -50.27 -43.86 16.21
C ARG A 1 -48.96 -43.91 15.44
N ASP A 2 -48.78 -43.10 14.39
CA ASP A 2 -47.58 -43.11 13.53
C ASP A 2 -46.47 -42.17 13.97
N TYR A 3 -46.70 -41.35 14.99
CA TYR A 3 -45.72 -40.37 15.45
C TYR A 3 -44.56 -40.98 16.28
N TYR A 4 -44.75 -42.19 16.80
CA TYR A 4 -43.73 -42.89 17.59
C TYR A 4 -42.80 -43.79 16.76
N ALA A 5 -43.21 -44.22 15.59
CA ALA A 5 -42.39 -45.09 14.72
C ALA A 5 -41.23 -44.28 14.02
N SER A 6 -41.43 -42.98 13.73
CA SER A 6 -40.41 -42.15 13.10
C SER A 6 -39.29 -41.74 14.04
N ARG A 7 -39.54 -41.70 15.37
CA ARG A 7 -38.49 -41.37 16.35
C ARG A 7 -37.46 -42.50 16.52
N GLY A 8 -37.93 -43.76 16.43
CA GLY A 8 -37.02 -44.91 16.58
C GLY A 8 -36.01 -45.04 15.44
N LEU A 9 -36.41 -44.79 14.20
CA LEU A 9 -35.51 -44.81 13.04
C LEU A 9 -34.50 -43.67 13.04
N GLY A 10 -34.92 -42.47 13.45
CA GLY A 10 -34.01 -41.34 13.56
C GLY A 10 -32.93 -41.54 14.63
N ASP A 11 -33.26 -42.14 15.75
CA ASP A 11 -32.30 -42.46 16.82
C ASP A 11 -31.36 -43.62 16.45
N VAL A 12 -31.83 -44.61 15.70
CA VAL A 12 -30.96 -45.68 15.17
C VAL A 12 -29.99 -45.14 14.15
N TYR A 13 -30.42 -44.27 13.24
CA TYR A 13 -29.53 -43.61 12.27
C TYR A 13 -28.50 -42.70 12.96
N LYS A 14 -28.90 -41.95 13.97
CA LYS A 14 -27.97 -41.13 14.77
C LYS A 14 -26.95 -41.99 15.50
N ARG A 15 -27.37 -43.09 16.12
CA ARG A 15 -26.46 -43.97 16.84
C ARG A 15 -25.51 -44.74 15.91
N GLN A 16 -25.94 -45.12 14.71
CA GLN A 16 -25.05 -45.74 13.72
C GLN A 16 -23.94 -44.80 13.28
N ASN A 17 -24.26 -43.53 13.03
CA ASN A 17 -23.24 -42.52 12.70
C ASN A 17 -22.32 -42.18 13.88
N GLN A 18 -22.80 -42.29 15.13
CA GLN A 18 -22.00 -42.06 16.33
C GLN A 18 -21.00 -43.18 16.60
N ALA A 19 -21.22 -44.40 16.07
CA ALA A 19 -20.30 -45.52 16.24
C ALA A 19 -19.18 -45.58 15.20
N ILE A 20 -19.26 -44.74 14.15
CA ILE A 20 -18.24 -44.74 13.10
C ILE A 20 -17.15 -43.73 13.47
N PRO A 21 -15.88 -44.14 13.52
CA PRO A 21 -14.77 -43.25 13.78
C PRO A 21 -14.72 -42.10 12.76
N VAL A 22 -14.39 -40.91 13.22
CA VAL A 22 -14.32 -39.70 12.38
C VAL A 22 -13.38 -39.86 11.17
N GLY A 23 -12.39 -40.73 11.26
CA GLY A 23 -11.48 -41.05 10.17
C GLY A 23 -12.13 -41.56 8.90
N PHE A 24 -13.37 -42.16 9.00
CA PHE A 24 -14.13 -42.57 7.82
C PHE A 24 -14.75 -41.41 7.04
N PHE A 25 -14.95 -40.27 7.69
CA PHE A 25 -15.59 -39.09 7.11
C PHE A 25 -14.61 -37.93 6.84
N MET A 26 -13.44 -38.00 7.44
CA MET A 26 -12.43 -36.93 7.25
C MET A 26 -11.92 -36.90 5.80
N THR A 27 -11.57 -35.76 5.33
CA THR A 27 -10.76 -35.63 4.09
C THR A 27 -9.34 -36.09 4.41
N PRO A 28 -8.78 -37.08 3.72
CA PRO A 28 -7.41 -37.53 3.94
C PRO A 28 -6.40 -36.38 3.65
N ARG A 29 -5.27 -36.39 4.34
CA ARG A 29 -4.27 -35.32 4.24
C ARG A 29 -3.77 -35.10 2.81
N ASP A 30 -3.62 -36.13 2.03
CA ASP A 30 -3.22 -36.10 0.62
C ASP A 30 -4.24 -35.41 -0.30
N ARG A 31 -5.47 -35.24 0.17
CA ARG A 31 -6.55 -34.54 -0.54
C ARG A 31 -6.87 -33.16 0.01
N ILE A 32 -6.33 -32.82 1.18
CA ILE A 32 -6.49 -31.49 1.77
C ILE A 32 -5.57 -30.52 1.03
N VAL A 33 -6.11 -29.37 0.64
CA VAL A 33 -5.32 -28.23 0.18
C VAL A 33 -4.99 -27.39 1.39
N CYS A 34 -3.71 -27.31 1.75
CA CYS A 34 -3.19 -26.46 2.80
C CYS A 34 -2.46 -25.28 2.17
N PHE A 35 -2.51 -24.14 2.83
CA PHE A 35 -1.73 -22.95 2.48
C PHE A 35 -0.71 -22.66 3.58
N LYS A 36 0.33 -21.91 3.24
CA LYS A 36 1.34 -21.46 4.19
C LYS A 36 1.04 -20.05 4.69
N THR A 37 1.53 -19.71 5.86
CA THR A 37 1.45 -18.34 6.40
C THR A 37 2.12 -17.31 5.49
N THR A 38 3.03 -17.73 4.63
CA THR A 38 3.79 -16.91 3.67
C THR A 38 3.14 -16.81 2.29
N ASP A 39 2.07 -17.58 2.01
CA ASP A 39 1.38 -17.52 0.73
C ASP A 39 0.60 -16.21 0.58
N TYR A 40 0.62 -15.64 -0.62
CA TYR A 40 -0.12 -14.42 -0.92
C TYR A 40 -1.61 -14.70 -1.16
N VAL A 41 -2.44 -13.76 -0.72
CA VAL A 41 -3.91 -13.88 -0.84
C VAL A 41 -4.36 -14.06 -2.28
N GLU A 42 -3.72 -13.39 -3.23
CA GLU A 42 -4.03 -13.47 -4.66
C GLU A 42 -3.87 -14.89 -5.20
N ASP A 43 -2.75 -15.53 -4.89
CA ASP A 43 -2.44 -16.89 -5.34
C ASP A 43 -3.41 -17.92 -4.76
N ILE A 44 -3.69 -17.81 -3.45
CA ILE A 44 -4.62 -18.76 -2.79
C ILE A 44 -6.06 -18.56 -3.23
N GLN A 45 -6.47 -17.33 -3.57
CA GLN A 45 -7.83 -17.03 -4.00
C GLN A 45 -8.21 -17.78 -5.29
N GLU A 46 -7.30 -17.87 -6.25
CA GLU A 46 -7.50 -18.62 -7.48
C GLU A 46 -7.68 -20.11 -7.19
N ILE A 47 -6.85 -20.69 -6.30
CA ILE A 47 -6.95 -22.09 -5.89
C ILE A 47 -8.27 -22.36 -5.15
N MET A 48 -8.64 -21.46 -4.22
CA MET A 48 -9.86 -21.57 -3.44
C MET A 48 -11.12 -21.54 -4.31
N THR A 49 -11.14 -20.78 -5.40
CA THR A 49 -12.28 -20.74 -6.33
C THR A 49 -12.47 -22.05 -7.09
N LYS A 50 -11.38 -22.72 -7.44
CA LYS A 50 -11.40 -24.01 -8.18
C LYS A 50 -11.73 -25.21 -7.31
N LYS A 51 -11.62 -25.12 -6.00
CA LYS A 51 -11.85 -26.21 -5.05
C LYS A 51 -13.21 -26.09 -4.37
N ARG A 52 -13.85 -27.22 -4.03
CA ARG A 52 -15.17 -27.25 -3.36
C ARG A 52 -15.10 -27.16 -1.83
N PHE A 53 -13.91 -27.02 -1.26
CA PHE A 53 -13.76 -26.86 0.18
C PHE A 53 -14.26 -25.49 0.64
N ARG A 54 -14.80 -25.43 1.85
CA ARG A 54 -15.24 -24.19 2.50
C ARG A 54 -14.09 -23.53 3.23
N ASP A 55 -13.32 -24.33 3.95
CA ASP A 55 -12.25 -23.92 4.83
C ASP A 55 -10.96 -24.63 4.42
N PHE A 56 -9.84 -23.95 4.47
CA PHE A 56 -8.52 -24.42 4.07
C PHE A 56 -7.58 -24.26 5.26
N PRO A 57 -6.88 -25.32 5.71
CA PRO A 57 -5.86 -25.21 6.76
C PRO A 57 -4.69 -24.33 6.31
N ILE A 58 -4.11 -23.64 7.29
CA ILE A 58 -2.87 -22.90 7.13
C ILE A 58 -1.80 -23.55 7.99
N GLU A 59 -0.62 -23.73 7.43
CA GLU A 59 0.55 -24.30 8.07
C GLU A 59 1.69 -23.26 8.16
N ASP A 60 2.51 -23.35 9.20
CA ASP A 60 3.77 -22.62 9.29
C ASP A 60 4.84 -23.22 8.38
N GLU A 61 6.03 -22.66 8.40
CA GLU A 61 7.18 -23.15 7.63
C GLU A 61 7.62 -24.58 8.02
N ASN A 62 7.29 -25.01 9.25
CA ASN A 62 7.59 -26.34 9.77
C ASN A 62 6.49 -27.36 9.47
N GLY A 63 5.40 -26.95 8.82
CA GLY A 63 4.25 -27.80 8.52
C GLY A 63 3.30 -27.99 9.69
N ASN A 64 3.38 -27.17 10.75
CA ASN A 64 2.45 -27.21 11.86
C ASN A 64 1.19 -26.41 11.48
N TYR A 65 0.05 -26.95 11.88
CA TYR A 65 -1.23 -26.26 11.73
C TYR A 65 -1.29 -25.00 12.61
N VAL A 66 -1.57 -23.84 12.01
CA VAL A 66 -1.68 -22.57 12.72
C VAL A 66 -3.06 -21.92 12.63
N GLY A 67 -3.91 -22.40 11.69
CA GLY A 67 -5.26 -21.86 11.56
C GLY A 67 -5.96 -22.27 10.29
N THR A 68 -7.10 -21.66 10.01
CA THR A 68 -7.85 -21.86 8.77
C THR A 68 -8.19 -20.55 8.09
N ILE A 69 -8.25 -20.58 6.76
CA ILE A 69 -8.80 -19.50 5.95
C ILE A 69 -10.01 -19.98 5.19
N SER A 70 -11.04 -19.16 5.12
CA SER A 70 -12.24 -19.41 4.33
C SER A 70 -12.44 -18.31 3.28
N ARG A 71 -13.23 -18.56 2.26
CA ARG A 71 -13.63 -17.53 1.28
C ARG A 71 -14.27 -16.32 1.96
N ARG A 72 -14.97 -16.52 3.08
CA ARG A 72 -15.59 -15.43 3.84
C ARG A 72 -14.55 -14.52 4.49
N ASN A 73 -13.38 -15.05 4.89
CA ASN A 73 -12.30 -14.24 5.43
C ASN A 73 -11.75 -13.28 4.36
N LEU A 74 -11.61 -13.77 3.11
CA LEU A 74 -11.16 -12.95 1.98
C LEU A 74 -12.13 -11.80 1.67
N LEU A 75 -13.44 -12.05 1.76
CA LEU A 75 -14.46 -11.01 1.58
C LEU A 75 -14.48 -9.98 2.73
N ARG A 76 -13.90 -10.30 3.87
CA ARG A 76 -13.81 -9.41 5.04
C ARG A 76 -12.48 -8.68 5.14
N SER A 77 -11.49 -9.04 4.35
CA SER A 77 -10.25 -8.26 4.27
C SER A 77 -10.60 -6.89 3.70
N GLY A 78 -10.75 -5.90 4.57
CA GLY A 78 -10.95 -4.52 4.16
C GLY A 78 -9.80 -4.12 3.24
N ARG A 79 -10.09 -3.33 2.22
CA ARG A 79 -9.06 -2.76 1.36
C ARG A 79 -8.05 -2.00 2.22
N LYS A 80 -6.78 -2.15 1.92
CA LYS A 80 -5.74 -1.33 2.56
C LYS A 80 -6.02 0.14 2.26
N LYS A 81 -5.95 0.97 3.29
CA LYS A 81 -6.12 2.42 3.16
C LYS A 81 -4.78 3.04 2.83
N VAL A 82 -4.76 3.88 1.81
CA VAL A 82 -3.53 4.53 1.33
C VAL A 82 -3.74 6.02 1.12
N ILE A 83 -2.68 6.78 1.28
CA ILE A 83 -2.57 8.18 0.88
C ILE A 83 -1.52 8.22 -0.23
N LEU A 84 -1.86 8.81 -1.37
CA LEU A 84 -0.94 9.02 -2.47
C LEU A 84 -0.25 10.38 -2.29
N VAL A 85 1.06 10.38 -2.32
CA VAL A 85 1.87 11.59 -2.21
C VAL A 85 2.81 11.64 -3.40
N ASP A 86 2.87 12.80 -4.07
CA ASP A 86 3.76 13.07 -5.19
C ASP A 86 3.45 12.28 -6.47
N HIS A 87 2.27 11.73 -6.58
CA HIS A 87 1.74 11.12 -7.80
C HIS A 87 0.23 10.95 -7.74
N ASN A 88 -0.41 11.01 -8.91
CA ASN A 88 -1.85 10.78 -9.07
C ASN A 88 -2.18 9.89 -10.27
N GLU A 89 -1.21 9.10 -10.75
CA GLU A 89 -1.38 8.16 -11.85
C GLU A 89 -1.15 6.72 -11.38
N LYS A 90 -2.02 5.80 -11.84
CA LYS A 90 -1.94 4.38 -11.47
C LYS A 90 -0.61 3.73 -11.87
N ASN A 91 -0.05 4.13 -13.00
CA ASN A 91 1.21 3.60 -13.51
C ASN A 91 2.46 4.06 -12.74
N GLN A 92 2.31 5.04 -11.86
CA GLN A 92 3.37 5.53 -10.97
C GLN A 92 3.22 4.95 -9.56
N ALA A 93 2.05 4.39 -9.25
CA ALA A 93 1.77 3.79 -7.96
C ALA A 93 2.33 2.36 -7.85
N VAL A 94 2.35 1.85 -6.64
CA VAL A 94 2.73 0.45 -6.36
C VAL A 94 1.74 -0.53 -7.00
N ASN A 95 2.22 -1.73 -7.32
CA ASN A 95 1.36 -2.80 -7.79
C ASN A 95 0.27 -3.11 -6.76
N GLY A 96 -0.96 -3.35 -7.22
CA GLY A 96 -2.11 -3.62 -6.35
C GLY A 96 -2.82 -2.37 -5.83
N ILE A 97 -2.49 -1.17 -6.32
CA ILE A 97 -3.17 0.08 -5.94
C ILE A 97 -4.68 0.03 -6.23
N GLU A 98 -5.10 -0.71 -7.23
CA GLU A 98 -6.50 -0.93 -7.60
C GLU A 98 -7.32 -1.67 -6.53
N ASP A 99 -6.65 -2.44 -5.68
CA ASP A 99 -7.27 -3.20 -4.59
C ASP A 99 -7.26 -2.43 -3.27
N THR A 100 -6.77 -1.19 -3.27
CA THR A 100 -6.72 -0.33 -2.09
C THR A 100 -7.91 0.64 -2.01
N GLU A 101 -8.10 1.24 -0.86
CA GLU A 101 -8.98 2.39 -0.63
C GLU A 101 -8.09 3.64 -0.54
N ILE A 102 -8.10 4.45 -1.58
CA ILE A 102 -7.39 5.73 -1.58
C ILE A 102 -8.19 6.71 -0.71
N LEU A 103 -7.55 7.23 0.34
CA LEU A 103 -8.15 8.23 1.24
C LEU A 103 -7.86 9.65 0.79
N GLU A 104 -6.61 9.89 0.41
CA GLU A 104 -6.10 11.23 0.08
C GLU A 104 -5.12 11.15 -1.08
N ILE A 105 -5.07 12.23 -1.86
CA ILE A 105 -4.07 12.46 -2.91
C ILE A 105 -3.52 13.86 -2.71
N ILE A 106 -2.20 13.96 -2.53
CA ILE A 106 -1.48 15.21 -2.36
C ILE A 106 -0.38 15.26 -3.42
N ASP A 107 -0.49 16.18 -4.36
CA ASP A 107 0.37 16.16 -5.55
C ASP A 107 0.55 17.57 -6.15
N HIS A 108 1.60 17.76 -6.93
CA HIS A 108 1.90 18.97 -7.69
C HIS A 108 1.96 18.74 -9.21
N HIS A 109 1.86 17.49 -9.64
CA HIS A 109 1.88 17.11 -11.06
C HIS A 109 0.56 17.40 -11.77
N ARG A 110 0.56 17.27 -13.09
CA ARG A 110 -0.66 17.26 -13.89
C ARG A 110 -1.61 16.15 -13.43
N LEU A 111 -2.90 16.37 -13.62
CA LEU A 111 -3.92 15.36 -13.29
C LEU A 111 -3.79 14.14 -14.20
N GLY A 112 -3.63 12.97 -13.60
CA GLY A 112 -3.64 11.67 -14.26
C GLY A 112 -5.01 10.97 -14.16
N PRO A 113 -5.21 9.88 -14.91
CA PRO A 113 -6.47 9.14 -14.94
C PRO A 113 -6.59 8.17 -13.76
N ILE A 114 -6.53 8.65 -12.52
CA ILE A 114 -6.81 7.82 -11.36
C ILE A 114 -8.31 7.78 -11.08
N GLN A 115 -8.83 6.59 -10.77
CA GLN A 115 -10.22 6.40 -10.41
C GLN A 115 -10.31 5.92 -8.96
N THR A 116 -11.21 6.53 -8.19
CA THR A 116 -11.47 6.16 -6.80
C THR A 116 -12.90 5.64 -6.65
N ILE A 117 -13.12 4.76 -5.68
CA ILE A 117 -14.43 4.15 -5.43
C ILE A 117 -15.28 5.07 -4.55
N THR A 118 -14.63 5.80 -3.66
CA THR A 118 -15.25 6.73 -2.71
C THR A 118 -14.74 8.15 -2.97
N PRO A 119 -15.44 9.18 -2.52
CA PRO A 119 -14.89 10.55 -2.48
C PRO A 119 -13.59 10.58 -1.70
N VAL A 120 -12.59 11.29 -2.22
CA VAL A 120 -11.25 11.42 -1.62
C VAL A 120 -10.93 12.88 -1.34
N PHE A 121 -10.09 13.15 -0.35
CA PHE A 121 -9.44 14.44 -0.24
C PHE A 121 -8.38 14.54 -1.35
N PHE A 122 -8.48 15.57 -2.18
CA PHE A 122 -7.57 15.77 -3.29
C PHE A 122 -7.01 17.18 -3.25
N ARG A 123 -5.70 17.30 -3.00
CA ARG A 123 -4.99 18.58 -2.99
C ARG A 123 -3.90 18.55 -4.05
N ASN A 124 -4.12 19.28 -5.14
CA ASN A 124 -3.13 19.48 -6.19
C ASN A 124 -2.92 20.98 -6.38
N GLN A 125 -1.67 21.40 -6.40
CA GLN A 125 -1.28 22.80 -6.57
C GLN A 125 -0.11 22.92 -7.55
N PRO A 126 -0.08 23.93 -8.43
CA PRO A 126 1.00 24.12 -9.40
C PRO A 126 2.22 24.76 -8.72
N LEU A 127 2.88 23.97 -7.88
CA LEU A 127 4.10 24.31 -7.14
C LEU A 127 5.27 23.47 -7.66
N GLY A 128 6.48 23.84 -7.30
CA GLY A 128 7.68 23.13 -7.73
C GLY A 128 7.88 21.77 -7.06
N CYS A 129 7.24 21.54 -5.89
CA CYS A 129 7.39 20.31 -5.13
C CYS A 129 6.17 20.03 -4.25
N THR A 130 5.81 18.76 -4.11
CA THR A 130 4.78 18.33 -3.16
C THR A 130 5.18 18.62 -1.71
N GLY A 131 6.48 18.67 -1.39
CA GLY A 131 6.98 19.08 -0.08
C GLY A 131 6.48 20.46 0.36
N THR A 132 6.35 21.39 -0.58
CA THR A 132 5.78 22.73 -0.34
C THR A 132 4.30 22.67 0.03
N ILE A 133 3.53 21.79 -0.60
CA ILE A 133 2.12 21.58 -0.27
C ILE A 133 1.98 21.03 1.16
N ILE A 134 2.80 20.03 1.52
CA ILE A 134 2.80 19.44 2.86
C ILE A 134 3.22 20.47 3.90
N TYR A 135 4.22 21.29 3.63
CA TYR A 135 4.60 22.39 4.51
C TYR A 135 3.42 23.33 4.79
N LYS A 136 2.69 23.77 3.75
CA LYS A 136 1.48 24.58 3.90
C LYS A 136 0.40 23.88 4.73
N MET A 137 0.23 22.57 4.57
CA MET A 137 -0.71 21.79 5.38
C MET A 137 -0.32 21.80 6.87
N TYR A 138 0.97 21.73 7.21
CA TYR A 138 1.44 21.88 8.58
C TYR A 138 1.09 23.26 9.15
N GLN A 139 1.33 24.33 8.36
CA GLN A 139 0.98 25.69 8.76
C GLN A 139 -0.53 25.85 8.98
N GLU A 140 -1.35 25.39 8.05
CA GLU A 140 -2.82 25.44 8.12
C GLU A 140 -3.36 24.69 9.34
N ALA A 141 -2.72 23.58 9.72
CA ALA A 141 -3.09 22.79 10.88
C ALA A 141 -2.53 23.35 12.21
N GLY A 142 -1.63 24.32 12.16
CA GLY A 142 -0.96 24.87 13.34
C GLY A 142 -0.05 23.84 14.05
N ILE A 143 0.51 22.89 13.31
CA ILE A 143 1.34 21.82 13.86
C ILE A 143 2.82 22.22 13.67
N ASN A 144 3.59 22.14 14.76
CA ASN A 144 5.02 22.38 14.70
C ASN A 144 5.73 21.26 13.94
N ILE A 145 6.67 21.62 13.07
CA ILE A 145 7.47 20.70 12.28
C ILE A 145 8.74 20.34 13.06
N GLU A 146 9.00 19.05 13.24
CA GLU A 146 10.25 18.59 13.85
C GLU A 146 11.44 18.84 12.92
N PRO A 147 12.65 19.18 13.44
CA PRO A 147 13.82 19.52 12.61
C PRO A 147 14.19 18.45 11.58
N VAL A 148 14.06 17.18 11.92
CA VAL A 148 14.34 16.07 10.98
C VAL A 148 13.35 16.07 9.83
N ILE A 149 12.06 16.27 10.12
CA ILE A 149 11.00 16.32 9.08
C ILE A 149 11.17 17.58 8.23
N ALA A 150 11.51 18.72 8.85
CA ALA A 150 11.82 19.95 8.13
C ALA A 150 12.99 19.76 7.15
N GLY A 151 14.07 19.10 7.59
CA GLY A 151 15.20 18.77 6.75
C GLY A 151 14.84 17.87 5.57
N LEU A 152 14.00 16.87 5.77
CA LEU A 152 13.53 15.97 4.70
C LEU A 152 12.65 16.72 3.68
N MET A 153 11.71 17.55 4.13
CA MET A 153 10.87 18.36 3.23
C MET A 153 11.69 19.40 2.47
N CYS A 154 12.64 20.07 3.14
CA CYS A 154 13.57 20.98 2.50
C CYS A 154 14.41 20.27 1.42
N SER A 155 14.88 19.05 1.70
CA SER A 155 15.62 18.23 0.73
C SER A 155 14.79 17.92 -0.51
N ALA A 156 13.50 17.57 -0.34
CA ALA A 156 12.59 17.31 -1.45
C ALA A 156 12.42 18.59 -2.32
N ILE A 157 12.16 19.75 -1.70
CA ILE A 157 11.99 21.01 -2.43
C ILE A 157 13.28 21.36 -3.20
N ILE A 158 14.45 21.24 -2.57
CA ILE A 158 15.74 21.49 -3.21
C ILE A 158 15.97 20.58 -4.40
N SER A 159 15.59 19.30 -4.26
CA SER A 159 15.71 18.29 -5.32
C SER A 159 14.86 18.66 -6.53
N ASP A 160 13.57 18.84 -6.34
CA ASP A 160 12.60 19.04 -7.42
C ASP A 160 12.79 20.41 -8.10
N THR A 161 13.24 21.42 -7.33
CA THR A 161 13.47 22.76 -7.85
C THR A 161 14.90 22.98 -8.36
N LEU A 162 15.77 21.96 -8.31
CA LEU A 162 17.19 22.07 -8.70
C LEU A 162 17.90 23.24 -8.03
N ILE A 163 17.79 23.33 -6.70
CA ILE A 163 18.27 24.48 -5.90
C ILE A 163 17.67 25.79 -6.45
N PHE A 164 16.34 25.84 -6.56
CA PHE A 164 15.54 26.99 -7.03
C PHE A 164 15.81 27.44 -8.47
N LYS A 165 16.45 26.60 -9.29
CA LYS A 165 16.77 26.90 -10.70
C LYS A 165 15.81 26.33 -11.71
N SER A 166 14.93 25.41 -11.29
CA SER A 166 13.91 24.83 -12.15
C SER A 166 12.91 25.89 -12.62
N PRO A 167 12.47 25.86 -13.87
CA PRO A 167 11.41 26.76 -14.35
C PRO A 167 10.07 26.51 -13.66
N THR A 168 9.90 25.36 -12.99
CA THR A 168 8.71 25.04 -12.20
C THR A 168 8.75 25.57 -10.77
N CYS A 169 9.93 26.07 -10.31
CA CYS A 169 10.09 26.65 -8.99
C CYS A 169 9.26 27.92 -8.83
N THR A 170 8.48 27.99 -7.76
CA THR A 170 7.65 29.14 -7.43
C THR A 170 8.22 29.91 -6.24
N PRO A 171 7.80 31.17 -6.01
CA PRO A 171 8.16 31.92 -4.80
C PRO A 171 7.78 31.17 -3.50
N ASP A 172 6.64 30.46 -3.52
CA ASP A 172 6.17 29.66 -2.38
C ASP A 172 7.12 28.50 -2.04
N ASP A 173 7.76 27.91 -3.05
CA ASP A 173 8.76 26.84 -2.84
C ASP A 173 10.02 27.39 -2.17
N ILE A 174 10.45 28.57 -2.58
CA ILE A 174 11.62 29.25 -1.99
C ILE A 174 11.34 29.61 -0.53
N GLU A 175 10.19 30.24 -0.26
CA GLU A 175 9.77 30.59 1.10
C GLU A 175 9.70 29.38 2.00
N ALA A 176 8.99 28.32 1.57
CA ALA A 176 8.88 27.08 2.33
C ALA A 176 10.24 26.42 2.60
N ALA A 177 11.13 26.39 1.59
CA ALA A 177 12.45 25.81 1.76
C ALA A 177 13.31 26.59 2.74
N MET A 178 13.25 27.93 2.74
CA MET A 178 14.01 28.78 3.67
C MET A 178 13.52 28.59 5.11
N GLU A 179 12.21 28.59 5.35
CA GLU A 179 11.67 28.36 6.69
C GLU A 179 11.95 26.93 7.21
N LEU A 180 11.84 25.93 6.34
CA LEU A 180 12.20 24.55 6.68
C LEU A 180 13.70 24.39 6.97
N ALA A 181 14.55 25.11 6.23
CA ALA A 181 15.98 25.11 6.45
C ALA A 181 16.35 25.73 7.79
N ASP A 182 15.69 26.84 8.18
CA ASP A 182 15.87 27.49 9.49
C ASP A 182 15.47 26.50 10.63
N ILE A 183 14.33 25.80 10.50
CA ILE A 183 13.89 24.79 11.48
C ILE A 183 14.90 23.65 11.59
N ALA A 184 15.44 23.19 10.45
CA ALA A 184 16.39 22.09 10.38
C ALA A 184 17.83 22.50 10.76
N GLY A 185 18.13 23.79 10.81
CA GLY A 185 19.48 24.33 11.08
C GLY A 185 20.46 24.08 9.95
N ILE A 186 20.01 24.15 8.68
CA ILE A 186 20.82 23.92 7.49
C ILE A 186 20.83 25.16 6.56
N ASP A 187 21.90 25.32 5.78
CA ASP A 187 21.92 26.27 4.65
C ASP A 187 21.44 25.51 3.37
N PRO A 188 20.34 25.93 2.74
CA PRO A 188 19.75 25.17 1.63
C PRO A 188 20.64 25.10 0.40
N GLU A 189 21.45 26.14 0.12
CA GLU A 189 22.38 26.14 -1.02
C GLU A 189 23.60 25.24 -0.78
N VAL A 190 24.17 25.28 0.41
CA VAL A 190 25.33 24.46 0.78
C VAL A 190 24.91 23.03 0.83
N TYR A 191 23.79 22.76 1.51
CA TYR A 191 23.24 21.41 1.64
C TYR A 191 22.82 20.83 0.28
N GLY A 192 22.15 21.62 -0.57
CA GLY A 192 21.75 21.20 -1.91
C GLY A 192 22.95 20.80 -2.78
N ARG A 193 24.04 21.58 -2.74
CA ARG A 193 25.27 21.19 -3.45
C ARG A 193 25.88 19.89 -2.94
N GLN A 194 25.87 19.66 -1.63
CA GLN A 194 26.34 18.39 -1.05
C GLN A 194 25.45 17.22 -1.46
N MET A 195 24.14 17.40 -1.42
CA MET A 195 23.15 16.38 -1.81
C MET A 195 23.33 15.97 -3.29
N PHE A 196 23.42 16.92 -4.19
CA PHE A 196 23.68 16.64 -5.62
C PHE A 196 25.08 16.07 -5.87
N GLY A 197 26.08 16.53 -5.12
CA GLY A 197 27.43 15.96 -5.18
C GLY A 197 27.48 14.49 -4.76
N ALA A 198 26.76 14.15 -3.69
CA ALA A 198 26.65 12.76 -3.24
C ALA A 198 25.88 11.88 -4.23
N GLY A 199 24.84 12.43 -4.86
CA GLY A 199 24.08 11.73 -5.91
C GLY A 199 24.81 11.53 -7.22
N SER A 200 25.81 12.38 -7.54
CA SER A 200 26.62 12.23 -8.75
C SER A 200 27.73 11.18 -8.63
N ASN A 201 28.02 10.66 -7.46
CA ASN A 201 28.89 9.48 -7.26
C ASN A 201 28.16 8.16 -7.56
N LEU A 202 27.46 8.11 -8.69
CA LEU A 202 26.52 7.06 -9.09
C LEU A 202 27.15 5.79 -9.68
N ASP A 203 28.34 5.39 -9.25
CA ASP A 203 28.88 4.05 -9.59
C ASP A 203 28.11 2.89 -8.93
N ALA A 204 27.09 3.18 -8.10
CA ALA A 204 26.36 2.17 -7.34
C ALA A 204 24.83 2.13 -7.53
N VAL A 205 24.21 3.03 -8.31
CA VAL A 205 22.73 3.05 -8.46
C VAL A 205 22.37 2.82 -9.93
N SER A 206 21.62 1.74 -10.17
CA SER A 206 21.13 1.34 -11.49
C SER A 206 20.47 2.50 -12.24
N TYR A 207 20.98 2.78 -13.42
CA TYR A 207 20.60 3.82 -14.41
C TYR A 207 19.08 3.85 -14.78
N THR A 208 18.31 2.90 -14.30
CA THR A 208 16.90 2.72 -14.64
C THR A 208 15.95 3.65 -13.88
N HIS A 209 16.31 4.15 -12.69
CA HIS A 209 15.45 5.04 -11.89
C HIS A 209 15.53 6.50 -12.31
N LEU A 210 16.73 6.96 -12.75
CA LEU A 210 16.92 8.35 -13.17
C LEU A 210 16.25 8.68 -14.51
N ARG A 211 16.12 7.70 -15.40
CA ARG A 211 15.49 7.89 -16.71
C ARG A 211 13.97 8.02 -16.67
N ALA A 212 13.31 7.61 -15.60
CA ALA A 212 11.87 7.68 -15.49
C ALA A 212 11.38 9.12 -15.23
N HIS A 213 12.18 9.94 -14.56
CA HIS A 213 11.82 11.34 -14.26
C HIS A 213 12.14 12.31 -15.42
N GLU A 214 13.21 12.10 -16.18
CA GLU A 214 13.64 13.07 -17.22
C GLU A 214 12.98 12.92 -18.59
N THR A 215 12.47 11.75 -18.95
CA THR A 215 12.01 11.49 -20.32
C THR A 215 10.58 11.88 -20.62
N ARG A 216 9.79 12.33 -19.65
CA ARG A 216 8.38 12.71 -19.85
C ARG A 216 8.05 14.20 -19.73
N SER A 217 8.95 15.03 -19.20
CA SER A 217 8.71 16.47 -19.10
C SER A 217 9.17 17.30 -20.31
N ASN A 218 9.90 16.72 -21.26
CA ASN A 218 10.50 17.44 -22.41
C ASN A 218 9.94 17.06 -23.79
N LEU A 219 8.71 16.53 -23.88
CA LEU A 219 8.03 16.35 -25.16
C LEU A 219 6.71 17.12 -25.14
N VAL A 220 6.77 18.39 -25.51
CA VAL A 220 5.71 19.15 -26.16
C VAL A 220 6.18 19.39 -27.60
#